data_a9a9380bca2b5045139b8b414d6173f4
#
_entry.id   a9a9380bca2b5045139b8b414d6173f4
#
_cell.length_a   1.000
_cell.length_b   1.000
_cell.length_c   1.000
_cell.angle_alpha   90.00
_cell.angle_beta   90.00
_cell.angle_gamma   90.00
#
_symmetry.space_group_name_H-M   'P 1'
#
loop_
_entity.id
_entity.type
_entity.pdbx_description
1 polymer ?
#
loop_
_entity_poly.entity_id
_entity_poly.type
_entity_poly.pdbx_seq_one_letter_code
_entity_poly.pdbx_strand_id
1 'polypeptide(L)'
;ELACVPFQSQEGKDYLKAMPSAANFAFANRQLITHRIRESFEEVFKKTPQSMDMHIIYDVAHNIAKVEEYAIDGKKQKLIIHRKGATRAFGSGNNELWGVYKKYGQPVIVGGSMQTGSYLLVGGENAPETFCSTAHGSGRTMSRTKAKGIYRGEQLQKDMMKQGIYVKSVSFSGLAEEAGGAYKNVDEVVNA
;
A
#
# COMPACT_ATOMS: atom_id res chain seq x y z
N GLU A 1 -15.78 6.37 -18.59
CA GLU A 1 -14.78 6.87 -19.54
C GLU A 1 -13.48 7.15 -18.83
N LEU A 2 -12.35 6.69 -19.37
CA LEU A 2 -11.02 6.92 -18.79
C LEU A 2 -10.41 8.18 -19.41
N ALA A 3 -10.01 9.14 -18.56
CA ALA A 3 -9.26 10.29 -19.01
C ALA A 3 -7.87 9.85 -19.51
N CYS A 4 -7.50 10.22 -20.71
CA CYS A 4 -6.18 9.95 -21.26
C CYS A 4 -5.70 11.11 -22.13
N VAL A 5 -4.40 11.27 -22.23
CA VAL A 5 -3.75 12.25 -23.11
C VAL A 5 -2.50 11.62 -23.74
N PRO A 6 -2.11 12.04 -24.94
CA PRO A 6 -0.83 11.61 -25.51
C PRO A 6 0.33 12.04 -24.60
N PHE A 7 1.27 11.13 -24.37
CA PHE A 7 2.42 11.39 -23.48
C PHE A 7 3.24 12.64 -23.86
N GLN A 8 3.37 12.89 -25.17
CA GLN A 8 4.14 14.04 -25.69
C GLN A 8 3.36 15.36 -25.71
N SER A 9 2.06 15.35 -25.38
CA SER A 9 1.26 16.58 -25.29
C SER A 9 1.72 17.46 -24.13
N GLN A 10 1.27 18.71 -24.10
CA GLN A 10 1.58 19.63 -23.00
C GLN A 10 0.97 19.12 -21.70
N GLU A 11 -0.26 18.62 -21.74
CA GLU A 11 -0.97 18.05 -20.60
C GLU A 11 -0.25 16.81 -20.04
N GLY A 12 0.25 15.92 -20.90
CA GLY A 12 1.04 14.75 -20.49
C GLY A 12 2.34 15.16 -19.78
N LYS A 13 3.04 16.16 -20.32
CA LYS A 13 4.25 16.72 -19.70
C LYS A 13 3.96 17.39 -18.37
N ASP A 14 2.89 18.15 -18.26
CA ASP A 14 2.52 18.85 -17.03
C ASP A 14 2.07 17.85 -15.95
N TYR A 15 1.34 16.80 -16.33
CA TYR A 15 1.02 15.69 -15.44
C TYR A 15 2.28 15.05 -14.84
N LEU A 16 3.27 14.75 -15.68
CA LEU A 16 4.53 14.15 -15.23
C LEU A 16 5.38 15.08 -14.35
N LYS A 17 5.28 16.40 -14.55
CA LYS A 17 5.94 17.37 -13.66
C LYS A 17 5.23 17.50 -12.30
N ALA A 18 3.90 17.40 -12.29
CA ALA A 18 3.11 17.49 -11.06
C ALA A 18 3.22 16.22 -10.18
N MET A 19 3.39 15.05 -10.79
CA MET A 19 3.44 13.76 -10.11
C MET A 19 4.52 13.69 -9.01
N PRO A 20 5.79 14.11 -9.23
CA PRO A 20 6.80 14.10 -8.18
C PRO A 20 6.45 14.96 -6.97
N SER A 21 5.81 16.11 -7.18
CA SER A 21 5.37 17.00 -6.09
C SER A 21 4.33 16.31 -5.21
N ALA A 22 3.32 15.68 -5.81
CA ALA A 22 2.31 14.91 -5.09
C ALA A 22 2.92 13.69 -4.38
N ALA A 23 3.86 13.00 -5.02
CA ALA A 23 4.57 11.87 -4.42
C ALA A 23 5.42 12.31 -3.22
N ASN A 24 6.18 13.40 -3.34
CA ASN A 24 6.99 13.93 -2.25
C ASN A 24 6.14 14.39 -1.06
N PHE A 25 4.99 15.02 -1.31
CA PHE A 25 4.03 15.34 -0.26
C PHE A 25 3.56 14.08 0.48
N ALA A 26 3.22 13.02 -0.26
CA ALA A 26 2.79 11.75 0.33
C ALA A 26 3.91 11.08 1.16
N PHE A 27 5.17 11.12 0.70
CA PHE A 27 6.32 10.62 1.46
C PHE A 27 6.54 11.42 2.75
N ALA A 28 6.51 12.74 2.67
CA ALA A 28 6.63 13.61 3.85
C ALA A 28 5.50 13.37 4.87
N ASN A 29 4.26 13.20 4.39
CA ASN A 29 3.13 12.87 5.26
C ASN A 29 3.30 11.53 5.97
N ARG A 30 3.76 10.47 5.28
CA ARG A 30 4.03 9.17 5.92
C ARG A 30 5.17 9.26 6.93
N GLN A 31 6.20 10.05 6.65
CA GLN A 31 7.29 10.28 7.59
C GLN A 31 6.79 10.97 8.86
N LEU A 32 5.90 11.98 8.73
CA LEU A 32 5.27 12.63 9.87
C LEU A 32 4.39 11.66 10.67
N ILE A 33 3.60 10.82 10.00
CA ILE A 33 2.80 9.77 10.66
C ILE A 33 3.71 8.82 11.45
N THR A 34 4.81 8.38 10.87
CA THR A 34 5.79 7.51 11.54
C THR A 34 6.39 8.19 12.77
N HIS A 35 6.69 9.49 12.68
CA HIS A 35 7.18 10.27 13.81
C HIS A 35 6.13 10.30 14.94
N ARG A 36 4.88 10.60 14.64
CA ARG A 36 3.78 10.61 15.63
C ARG A 36 3.53 9.25 16.27
N ILE A 37 3.66 8.17 15.51
CA ILE A 37 3.59 6.81 16.06
C ILE A 37 4.72 6.60 17.07
N ARG A 38 5.95 6.99 16.74
CA ARG A 38 7.09 6.87 17.65
C ARG A 38 6.91 7.67 18.94
N GLU A 39 6.43 8.91 18.84
CA GLU A 39 6.10 9.74 20.01
C GLU A 39 5.06 9.05 20.92
N SER A 40 4.00 8.50 20.32
CA SER A 40 2.94 7.80 21.08
C SER A 40 3.49 6.55 21.78
N PHE A 41 4.35 5.79 21.12
CA PHE A 41 5.01 4.62 21.75
C PHE A 41 5.95 5.04 22.89
N GLU A 42 6.74 6.08 22.69
CA GLU A 42 7.61 6.63 23.72
C GLU A 42 6.83 7.10 24.94
N GLU A 43 5.68 7.76 24.71
CA GLU A 43 4.80 8.20 25.79
C GLU A 43 4.23 7.03 26.60
N VAL A 44 3.77 5.97 25.90
CA VAL A 44 3.14 4.81 26.57
C VAL A 44 4.16 3.91 27.25
N PHE A 45 5.26 3.57 26.58
CA PHE A 45 6.24 2.59 27.07
C PHE A 45 7.38 3.22 27.86
N LYS A 46 7.50 4.55 27.88
CA LYS A 46 8.59 5.28 28.54
C LYS A 46 9.99 4.83 28.07
N LYS A 47 10.09 4.49 26.80
CA LYS A 47 11.31 4.02 26.12
C LYS A 47 11.49 4.78 24.82
N THR A 48 12.73 5.05 24.44
CA THR A 48 13.00 5.71 23.15
C THR A 48 12.67 4.77 21.98
N PRO A 49 12.30 5.30 20.81
CA PRO A 49 12.05 4.47 19.61
C PRO A 49 13.24 3.58 19.25
N GLN A 50 14.46 4.06 19.45
CA GLN A 50 15.69 3.29 19.22
C GLN A 50 15.82 2.10 20.17
N SER A 51 15.50 2.28 21.46
CA SER A 51 15.54 1.20 22.45
C SER A 51 14.43 0.14 22.26
N MET A 52 13.41 0.49 21.50
CA MET A 52 12.30 -0.40 21.09
C MET A 52 12.50 -0.99 19.68
N ASP A 53 13.65 -0.74 19.05
CA ASP A 53 13.97 -1.19 17.70
C ASP A 53 12.94 -0.77 16.63
N MET A 54 12.38 0.43 16.75
CA MET A 54 11.35 0.95 15.84
C MET A 54 11.95 1.52 14.55
N HIS A 55 12.37 0.64 13.65
CA HIS A 55 12.90 0.99 12.33
C HIS A 55 11.84 0.92 11.24
N ILE A 56 12.02 1.75 10.19
CA ILE A 56 11.26 1.61 8.96
C ILE A 56 11.93 0.51 8.13
N ILE A 57 11.19 -0.55 7.85
CA ILE A 57 11.67 -1.63 6.96
C ILE A 57 11.75 -1.09 5.53
N TYR A 58 10.65 -0.52 5.01
CA TYR A 58 10.61 0.03 3.66
C TYR A 58 9.48 1.07 3.55
N ASP A 59 9.62 2.01 2.62
CA ASP A 59 8.56 2.97 2.28
C ASP A 59 8.29 2.95 0.78
N VAL A 60 7.07 2.65 0.38
CA VAL A 60 6.66 2.50 -1.02
C VAL A 60 5.34 3.21 -1.30
N ALA A 61 5.26 3.88 -2.45
CA ALA A 61 4.03 4.51 -2.91
C ALA A 61 3.14 3.50 -3.65
N HIS A 62 1.81 3.62 -3.48
CA HIS A 62 0.79 2.82 -4.16
C HIS A 62 -0.12 3.64 -5.09
N ASN A 63 0.18 4.93 -5.23
CA ASN A 63 -0.45 5.86 -6.18
C ASN A 63 0.67 6.71 -6.81
N ILE A 64 1.27 6.20 -7.89
CA ILE A 64 2.41 6.85 -8.54
C ILE A 64 2.51 6.43 -10.01
N ALA A 65 3.00 7.34 -10.83
CA ALA A 65 3.44 7.03 -12.20
C ALA A 65 4.95 7.23 -12.29
N LYS A 66 5.65 6.26 -12.87
CA LYS A 66 7.10 6.33 -13.13
C LYS A 66 7.42 5.88 -14.54
N VAL A 67 8.41 6.52 -15.13
CA VAL A 67 9.02 6.04 -16.38
C VAL A 67 10.00 4.93 -16.01
N GLU A 68 9.75 3.74 -16.51
CA GLU A 68 10.56 2.54 -16.26
C GLU A 68 10.87 1.85 -17.58
N GLU A 69 11.94 1.07 -17.65
CA GLU A 69 12.35 0.34 -18.86
C GLU A 69 12.01 -1.15 -18.71
N TYR A 70 11.31 -1.68 -19.71
CA TYR A 70 10.97 -3.09 -19.79
C TYR A 70 11.24 -3.66 -21.17
N ALA A 71 11.47 -4.97 -21.24
CA ALA A 71 11.54 -5.72 -22.49
C ALA A 71 10.12 -6.10 -22.92
N ILE A 72 9.69 -5.59 -24.08
CA ILE A 72 8.42 -5.93 -24.72
C ILE A 72 8.76 -6.51 -26.08
N ASP A 73 8.32 -7.73 -26.35
CA ASP A 73 8.60 -8.46 -27.59
C ASP A 73 10.13 -8.47 -27.93
N GLY A 74 10.96 -8.68 -26.90
CA GLY A 74 12.42 -8.70 -27.02
C GLY A 74 13.10 -7.34 -27.22
N LYS A 75 12.34 -6.23 -27.21
CA LYS A 75 12.87 -4.87 -27.38
C LYS A 75 12.72 -4.08 -26.09
N LYS A 76 13.78 -3.37 -25.69
CA LYS A 76 13.71 -2.44 -24.56
C LYS A 76 12.86 -1.23 -24.90
N GLN A 77 11.86 -0.97 -24.08
CA GLN A 77 10.95 0.16 -24.23
C GLN A 77 10.83 0.92 -22.91
N LYS A 78 10.76 2.25 -22.99
CA LYS A 78 10.44 3.11 -21.86
C LYS A 78 8.93 3.25 -21.78
N LEU A 79 8.37 2.84 -20.65
CA LEU A 79 6.94 2.86 -20.36
C LEU A 79 6.65 3.75 -19.18
N ILE A 80 5.47 4.33 -19.13
CA ILE A 80 4.96 4.98 -17.91
C ILE A 80 4.14 3.95 -17.16
N ILE A 81 4.65 3.47 -16.04
CA ILE A 81 3.96 2.51 -15.21
C ILE A 81 3.14 3.26 -14.15
N HIS A 82 1.83 3.23 -14.31
CA HIS A 82 0.88 3.75 -13.35
C HIS A 82 0.52 2.68 -12.33
N ARG A 83 0.83 2.94 -11.06
CA ARG A 83 0.41 2.08 -9.94
C ARG A 83 -0.63 2.81 -9.12
N LYS A 84 -1.86 2.32 -9.16
CA LYS A 84 -2.97 2.79 -8.33
C LYS A 84 -3.63 1.59 -7.67
N GLY A 85 -3.54 1.54 -6.34
CA GLY A 85 -3.93 0.34 -5.61
C GLY A 85 -2.95 -0.83 -5.83
N ALA A 86 -1.77 -0.53 -6.32
CA ALA A 86 -0.65 -1.46 -6.52
C ALA A 86 0.65 -0.80 -6.07
N THR A 87 1.61 -1.59 -5.63
CA THR A 87 2.94 -1.13 -5.25
C THR A 87 4.00 -1.72 -6.16
N ARG A 88 5.15 -1.06 -6.23
CA ARG A 88 6.33 -1.62 -6.89
C ARG A 88 6.86 -2.80 -6.08
N ALA A 89 7.26 -3.86 -6.77
CA ALA A 89 7.76 -5.10 -6.16
C ALA A 89 8.94 -5.64 -6.97
N PHE A 90 10.10 -5.03 -6.86
CA PHE A 90 11.30 -5.51 -7.52
C PHE A 90 11.78 -6.82 -6.91
N GLY A 91 12.07 -7.80 -7.77
CA GLY A 91 12.70 -9.06 -7.39
C GLY A 91 14.15 -8.89 -6.95
N SER A 92 14.73 -9.95 -6.37
CA SER A 92 16.14 -10.00 -6.00
C SER A 92 17.06 -9.71 -7.19
N GLY A 93 18.23 -9.12 -6.93
CA GLY A 93 19.19 -8.75 -7.96
C GLY A 93 18.87 -7.46 -8.72
N ASN A 94 17.70 -6.86 -8.57
CA ASN A 94 17.36 -5.62 -9.26
C ASN A 94 18.32 -4.49 -8.87
N ASN A 95 18.81 -3.75 -9.87
CA ASN A 95 19.83 -2.73 -9.67
C ASN A 95 19.34 -1.46 -8.93
N GLU A 96 18.04 -1.24 -8.86
CA GLU A 96 17.45 -0.15 -8.10
C GLU A 96 17.33 -0.47 -6.59
N LEU A 97 17.59 -1.72 -6.20
CA LEU A 97 17.60 -2.13 -4.80
C LEU A 97 19.00 -2.01 -4.21
N TRP A 98 19.05 -1.69 -2.91
CA TRP A 98 20.30 -1.50 -2.16
C TRP A 98 20.35 -2.39 -0.92
N GLY A 99 21.56 -2.60 -0.41
CA GLY A 99 21.79 -3.35 0.84
C GLY A 99 21.15 -4.74 0.81
N VAL A 100 20.49 -5.07 1.89
CA VAL A 100 19.81 -6.36 2.10
C VAL A 100 18.71 -6.62 1.07
N TYR A 101 18.05 -5.60 0.58
CA TYR A 101 16.95 -5.72 -0.38
C TYR A 101 17.41 -6.18 -1.76
N LYS A 102 18.65 -5.88 -2.13
CA LYS A 102 19.22 -6.41 -3.37
C LYS A 102 19.31 -7.94 -3.34
N LYS A 103 19.52 -8.52 -2.16
CA LYS A 103 19.61 -9.98 -1.96
C LYS A 103 18.23 -10.64 -1.94
N TYR A 104 17.27 -10.04 -1.27
CA TYR A 104 15.99 -10.70 -0.98
C TYR A 104 14.82 -10.20 -1.82
N GLY A 105 14.92 -9.05 -2.47
CA GLY A 105 13.84 -8.36 -3.16
C GLY A 105 13.27 -7.21 -2.33
N GLN A 106 12.43 -6.41 -2.97
CA GLN A 106 11.77 -5.27 -2.37
C GLN A 106 10.66 -5.71 -1.42
N PRO A 107 10.66 -5.28 -0.15
CA PRO A 107 9.55 -5.54 0.75
C PRO A 107 8.26 -4.88 0.26
N VAL A 108 7.16 -5.61 0.34
CA VAL A 108 5.81 -5.15 0.03
C VAL A 108 4.84 -5.62 1.08
N ILE A 109 3.86 -4.78 1.42
CA ILE A 109 2.80 -5.15 2.34
C ILE A 109 1.49 -5.31 1.58
N VAL A 110 0.80 -6.41 1.81
CA VAL A 110 -0.56 -6.65 1.32
C VAL A 110 -1.50 -6.61 2.52
N GLY A 111 -2.23 -5.50 2.63
CA GLY A 111 -3.16 -5.27 3.74
C GLY A 111 -4.44 -6.10 3.60
N GLY A 112 -4.85 -6.76 4.67
CA GLY A 112 -6.18 -7.32 4.81
C GLY A 112 -7.19 -6.31 5.35
N SER A 113 -8.12 -6.77 6.18
CA SER A 113 -9.11 -5.94 6.87
C SER A 113 -8.79 -5.83 8.36
N MET A 114 -9.59 -5.06 9.11
CA MET A 114 -9.48 -5.00 10.57
C MET A 114 -9.68 -6.36 11.27
N GLN A 115 -10.34 -7.31 10.60
CA GLN A 115 -10.68 -8.63 11.13
C GLN A 115 -9.74 -9.74 10.62
N THR A 116 -8.85 -9.42 9.68
CA THR A 116 -7.90 -10.35 9.08
C THR A 116 -6.47 -9.86 9.29
N GLY A 117 -5.49 -10.72 9.02
CA GLY A 117 -4.09 -10.33 9.02
C GLY A 117 -3.71 -9.49 7.80
N SER A 118 -2.44 -9.14 7.75
CA SER A 118 -1.75 -8.56 6.60
C SER A 118 -0.49 -9.36 6.33
N TYR A 119 0.00 -9.34 5.11
CA TYR A 119 1.20 -10.07 4.72
C TYR A 119 2.34 -9.11 4.39
N LEU A 120 3.51 -9.42 4.92
CA LEU A 120 4.77 -8.83 4.48
C LEU A 120 5.43 -9.81 3.51
N LEU A 121 5.55 -9.40 2.26
CA LEU A 121 6.08 -10.20 1.16
C LEU A 121 7.34 -9.52 0.60
N VAL A 122 7.96 -10.15 -0.38
CA VAL A 122 9.05 -9.58 -1.18
C VAL A 122 8.77 -9.78 -2.65
N GLY A 123 9.27 -8.88 -3.49
CA GLY A 123 9.20 -9.04 -4.95
C GLY A 123 9.88 -10.33 -5.37
N GLY A 124 9.17 -11.15 -6.16
CA GLY A 124 9.63 -12.44 -6.66
C GLY A 124 10.35 -12.35 -8.00
N GLU A 125 10.84 -13.49 -8.49
CA GLU A 125 11.55 -13.60 -9.76
C GLU A 125 10.64 -13.29 -10.96
N ASN A 126 9.35 -13.63 -10.88
CA ASN A 126 8.36 -13.37 -11.93
C ASN A 126 7.79 -11.94 -11.92
N ALA A 127 8.28 -11.07 -11.01
CA ALA A 127 7.81 -9.68 -10.94
C ALA A 127 7.80 -8.93 -12.29
N PRO A 128 8.73 -9.16 -13.23
CA PRO A 128 8.69 -8.51 -14.55
C PRO A 128 7.41 -8.76 -15.35
N GLU A 129 6.73 -9.90 -15.17
CA GLU A 129 5.47 -10.25 -15.86
C GLU A 129 4.33 -9.27 -15.52
N THR A 130 4.39 -8.65 -14.35
CA THR A 130 3.45 -7.64 -13.88
C THR A 130 4.05 -6.23 -13.84
N PHE A 131 5.06 -5.96 -14.65
CA PHE A 131 5.83 -4.71 -14.58
C PHE A 131 6.35 -4.42 -13.18
N CYS A 132 6.87 -5.42 -12.51
CA CYS A 132 7.33 -5.36 -11.12
C CYS A 132 6.30 -4.68 -10.20
N SER A 133 5.05 -5.10 -10.29
CA SER A 133 3.95 -4.54 -9.50
C SER A 133 3.19 -5.65 -8.78
N THR A 134 2.70 -5.34 -7.57
CA THR A 134 1.86 -6.24 -6.77
C THR A 134 0.70 -5.48 -6.15
N ALA A 135 -0.35 -6.19 -5.74
CA ALA A 135 -1.44 -5.62 -4.95
C ALA A 135 -0.91 -4.98 -3.66
N HIS A 136 -1.54 -3.89 -3.20
CA HIS A 136 -1.21 -3.27 -1.91
C HIS A 136 -2.16 -3.68 -0.78
N GLY A 137 -3.18 -4.47 -1.10
CA GLY A 137 -4.19 -4.95 -0.16
C GLY A 137 -5.12 -5.94 -0.82
N SER A 138 -5.96 -6.59 -0.02
CA SER A 138 -6.91 -7.62 -0.49
C SER A 138 -7.95 -7.09 -1.48
N GLY A 139 -8.19 -5.78 -1.50
CA GLY A 139 -9.24 -5.17 -2.30
C GLY A 139 -10.63 -5.36 -1.69
N ARG A 140 -11.58 -4.58 -2.17
CA ARG A 140 -12.95 -4.58 -1.66
C ARG A 140 -13.87 -5.43 -2.54
N THR A 141 -14.87 -6.07 -1.91
CA THR A 141 -15.97 -6.77 -2.58
C THR A 141 -17.17 -5.85 -2.80
N MET A 142 -17.24 -4.73 -2.06
CA MET A 142 -18.33 -3.77 -2.14
C MET A 142 -17.88 -2.34 -1.87
N SER A 143 -18.70 -1.36 -2.30
CA SER A 143 -18.47 0.06 -2.03
C SER A 143 -18.63 0.39 -0.54
N ARG A 144 -18.02 1.52 -0.09
CA ARG A 144 -18.18 2.03 1.27
C ARG A 144 -19.66 2.30 1.60
N THR A 145 -20.39 2.90 0.67
CA THR A 145 -21.83 3.16 0.84
C THR A 145 -22.62 1.87 1.06
N LYS A 146 -22.35 0.82 0.27
CA LYS A 146 -23.00 -0.48 0.44
C LYS A 146 -22.64 -1.11 1.79
N ALA A 147 -21.40 -1.03 2.20
CA ALA A 147 -20.96 -1.54 3.51
C ALA A 147 -21.69 -0.84 4.68
N LYS A 148 -21.84 0.49 4.64
CA LYS A 148 -22.63 1.23 5.65
C LYS A 148 -24.11 0.81 5.70
N GLY A 149 -24.67 0.39 4.59
CA GLY A 149 -26.02 -0.12 4.53
C GLY A 149 -26.20 -1.51 5.16
N ILE A 150 -25.14 -2.31 5.18
CA ILE A 150 -25.14 -3.70 5.66
C ILE A 150 -24.66 -3.81 7.11
N TYR A 151 -23.55 -3.13 7.43
CA TYR A 151 -22.88 -3.26 8.73
C TYR A 151 -23.27 -2.13 9.68
N ARG A 152 -23.36 -2.46 10.96
CA ARG A 152 -23.55 -1.49 12.07
C ARG A 152 -22.24 -1.37 12.82
N GLY A 153 -21.64 -0.17 12.83
CA GLY A 153 -20.32 0.06 13.43
C GLY A 153 -20.25 -0.27 14.91
N GLU A 154 -21.30 0.04 15.69
CA GLU A 154 -21.36 -0.32 17.12
C GLU A 154 -21.36 -1.83 17.35
N GLN A 155 -22.14 -2.56 16.54
CA GLN A 155 -22.19 -4.01 16.65
C GLN A 155 -20.85 -4.62 16.21
N LEU A 156 -20.28 -4.13 15.12
CA LEU A 156 -18.97 -4.55 14.64
C LEU A 156 -17.88 -4.36 15.69
N GLN A 157 -17.85 -3.21 16.38
CA GLN A 157 -16.90 -2.96 17.47
C GLN A 157 -17.04 -3.96 18.60
N LYS A 158 -18.28 -4.25 19.03
CA LYS A 158 -18.56 -5.24 20.08
C LYS A 158 -18.13 -6.65 19.68
N ASP A 159 -18.39 -7.04 18.43
CA ASP A 159 -18.07 -8.39 17.96
C ASP A 159 -16.56 -8.57 17.76
N MET A 160 -15.85 -7.54 17.32
CA MET A 160 -14.39 -7.54 17.27
C MET A 160 -13.77 -7.62 18.67
N MET A 161 -14.33 -6.89 19.65
CA MET A 161 -13.87 -6.94 21.03
C MET A 161 -14.00 -8.36 21.63
N LYS A 162 -15.09 -9.09 21.32
CA LYS A 162 -15.25 -10.50 21.75
C LYS A 162 -14.17 -11.42 21.14
N GLN A 163 -13.62 -11.06 19.99
CA GLN A 163 -12.53 -11.77 19.33
C GLN A 163 -11.13 -11.30 19.81
N GLY A 164 -11.06 -10.43 20.80
CA GLY A 164 -9.81 -9.87 21.30
C GLY A 164 -9.24 -8.76 20.41
N ILE A 165 -10.00 -8.25 19.44
CA ILE A 165 -9.57 -7.17 18.55
C ILE A 165 -10.13 -5.85 19.07
N TYR A 166 -9.25 -5.01 19.60
CA TYR A 166 -9.62 -3.66 20.00
C TYR A 166 -9.59 -2.71 18.82
N VAL A 167 -10.72 -2.12 18.50
CA VAL A 167 -10.84 -1.12 17.43
C VAL A 167 -11.49 0.16 17.93
N LYS A 168 -10.94 1.30 17.51
CA LYS A 168 -11.48 2.62 17.81
C LYS A 168 -11.57 3.42 16.50
N SER A 169 -12.65 4.15 16.32
CA SER A 169 -12.87 5.01 15.17
C SER A 169 -13.45 6.34 15.62
N VAL A 170 -13.27 7.37 14.83
CA VAL A 170 -13.88 8.69 15.05
C VAL A 170 -15.41 8.62 14.95
N SER A 171 -15.94 7.69 14.13
CA SER A 171 -17.38 7.47 13.99
C SER A 171 -17.71 6.01 13.72
N PHE A 172 -18.88 5.57 14.18
CA PHE A 172 -19.40 4.24 13.88
C PHE A 172 -19.70 4.05 12.39
N SER A 173 -20.07 5.11 11.68
CA SER A 173 -20.24 5.08 10.22
C SER A 173 -18.92 4.77 9.51
N GLY A 174 -17.81 5.39 9.93
CA GLY A 174 -16.47 5.08 9.42
C GLY A 174 -16.06 3.64 9.72
N LEU A 175 -16.40 3.13 10.91
CA LEU A 175 -16.12 1.74 11.26
C LEU A 175 -16.90 0.75 10.38
N ALA A 176 -18.17 1.03 10.11
CA ALA A 176 -19.01 0.22 9.23
C ALA A 176 -18.49 0.16 7.78
N GLU A 177 -17.91 1.28 7.28
CA GLU A 177 -17.28 1.31 5.95
C GLU A 177 -16.15 0.29 5.81
N GLU A 178 -15.41 0.05 6.89
CA GLU A 178 -14.19 -0.76 6.92
C GLU A 178 -14.43 -2.17 7.50
N ALA A 179 -15.71 -2.61 7.58
CA ALA A 179 -16.06 -3.96 8.02
C ALA A 179 -15.33 -5.03 7.20
N GLY A 180 -14.84 -6.08 7.86
CA GLY A 180 -14.05 -7.14 7.22
C GLY A 180 -14.76 -7.81 6.05
N GLY A 181 -16.09 -8.04 6.16
CA GLY A 181 -16.87 -8.61 5.06
C GLY A 181 -17.03 -7.71 3.82
N ALA A 182 -16.55 -6.46 3.88
CA ALA A 182 -16.47 -5.60 2.69
C ALA A 182 -15.20 -5.81 1.86
N TYR A 183 -14.30 -6.69 2.29
CA TYR A 183 -13.02 -6.99 1.65
C TYR A 183 -12.96 -8.43 1.14
N LYS A 184 -12.09 -8.67 0.17
CA LYS A 184 -11.72 -10.03 -0.26
C LYS A 184 -10.91 -10.70 0.84
N ASN A 185 -10.89 -12.02 0.82
CA ASN A 185 -10.01 -12.79 1.69
C ASN A 185 -8.54 -12.52 1.30
N VAL A 186 -7.74 -12.02 2.25
CA VAL A 186 -6.34 -11.68 2.00
C VAL A 186 -5.50 -12.93 1.72
N ASP A 187 -5.83 -14.07 2.32
CA ASP A 187 -5.13 -15.34 2.11
C ASP A 187 -5.29 -15.83 0.67
N GLU A 188 -6.49 -15.68 0.11
CA GLU A 188 -6.74 -16.00 -1.31
C GLU A 188 -5.97 -15.06 -2.24
N VAL A 189 -5.88 -13.78 -1.90
CA VAL A 189 -5.17 -12.78 -2.71
C VAL A 189 -3.66 -13.00 -2.74
N VAL A 190 -3.06 -13.46 -1.64
CA VAL A 190 -1.60 -13.71 -1.60
C VAL A 190 -1.21 -15.08 -2.14
N ASN A 191 -2.15 -16.00 -2.28
CA ASN A 191 -1.92 -17.34 -2.84
C ASN A 191 -2.29 -17.42 -4.35
N ALA A 192 -2.82 -16.35 -4.93
CA ALA A 192 -3.14 -16.27 -6.36
C ALA A 192 -1.90 -15.90 -7.19
#